data_e7cf9f55c4de31d671d3f247a9ae2138
#
_entry.id   e7cf9f55c4de31d671d3f247a9ae2138
#
_cell.length_a   1.000
_cell.length_b   1.000
_cell.length_c   1.000
_cell.angle_alpha   90.00
_cell.angle_beta   90.00
_cell.angle_gamma   90.00
#
_symmetry.space_group_name_H-M   'P 1'
#
loop_
_entity.id
_entity.type
_entity.pdbx_description
1 polymer ?
#
loop_
_entity_poly.entity_id
_entity_poly.type
_entity_poly.pdbx_seq_one_letter_code
_entity_poly.pdbx_strand_id
1 'polypeptide(L)'
;MQKMPRFLDVHSFHSLGESAAKKLQLSPPDEFGVKHLNILYNKANDLCFCYLEAPNRESVEKYHEKANLKCSWITEFETTA
;
A
#
# COMPACT_ATOMS: atom_id res chain seq x y z
N MET A 1 -2.70 -21.58 10.40
CA MET A 1 -2.35 -20.73 9.26
C MET A 1 -1.90 -19.37 9.74
N GLN A 2 -0.70 -18.96 9.40
CA GLN A 2 -0.19 -17.66 9.83
C GLN A 2 -0.80 -16.55 8.95
N LYS A 3 -1.29 -15.52 9.62
CA LYS A 3 -1.71 -14.31 8.91
C LYS A 3 -0.46 -13.54 8.49
N MET A 4 -0.47 -13.04 7.26
CA MET A 4 0.58 -12.14 6.82
C MET A 4 0.49 -10.81 7.56
N PRO A 5 1.61 -10.18 7.89
CA PRO A 5 1.60 -8.85 8.48
C PRO A 5 0.86 -7.83 7.62
N ARG A 6 0.25 -6.86 8.26
CA ARG A 6 -0.45 -5.78 7.59
C ARG A 6 0.23 -4.46 7.87
N PHE A 7 0.31 -3.63 6.84
CA PHE A 7 1.01 -2.36 6.89
C PHE A 7 0.11 -1.24 6.40
N LEU A 8 0.33 -0.06 6.95
CA LEU A 8 -0.27 1.16 6.44
C LEU A 8 0.86 2.04 5.94
N ASP A 9 0.75 2.55 4.73
CA ASP A 9 1.71 3.51 4.21
C ASP A 9 1.00 4.78 3.76
N VAL A 10 1.77 5.86 3.65
CA VAL A 10 1.28 7.17 3.25
C VAL A 10 2.16 7.71 2.13
N HIS A 11 1.55 8.15 1.05
CA HIS A 11 2.28 8.81 -0.04
C HIS A 11 1.38 9.82 -0.75
N SER A 12 1.95 10.54 -1.70
CA SER A 12 1.20 11.50 -2.52
C SER A 12 0.15 10.77 -3.36
N PHE A 13 -1.06 11.29 -3.35
CA PHE A 13 -2.12 10.75 -4.20
C PHE A 13 -1.80 10.99 -5.68
N HIS A 14 -1.27 12.17 -6.02
CA HIS A 14 -0.97 12.51 -7.41
C HIS A 14 0.11 11.63 -8.02
N SER A 15 1.00 11.07 -7.20
CA SER A 15 2.03 10.13 -7.68
C SER A 15 1.43 8.82 -8.16
N LEU A 16 0.29 8.42 -7.62
CA LEU A 16 -0.39 7.18 -7.99
C LEU A 16 -1.54 7.45 -8.98
N GLY A 17 -2.45 8.33 -8.61
CA GLY A 17 -3.65 8.63 -9.38
C GLY A 17 -4.80 7.67 -9.10
N GLU A 18 -6.02 8.12 -9.37
CA GLU A 18 -7.24 7.37 -9.06
C GLU A 18 -7.35 6.07 -9.86
N SER A 19 -7.03 6.11 -11.14
CA SER A 19 -7.11 4.95 -12.02
C SER A 19 -6.16 3.83 -11.56
N ALA A 20 -4.92 4.21 -11.24
CA ALA A 20 -3.92 3.25 -10.76
C ALA A 20 -4.32 2.70 -9.38
N ALA A 21 -4.87 3.54 -8.51
CA ALA A 21 -5.35 3.11 -7.19
C ALA A 21 -6.43 2.05 -7.30
N LYS A 22 -7.40 2.25 -8.20
CA LYS A 22 -8.46 1.27 -8.44
C LYS A 22 -7.92 -0.06 -8.96
N LYS A 23 -6.94 0.00 -9.84
CA LYS A 23 -6.29 -1.22 -10.36
C LYS A 23 -5.57 -1.97 -9.26
N LEU A 24 -4.83 -1.26 -8.41
CA LEU A 24 -4.12 -1.88 -7.29
C LEU A 24 -5.09 -2.56 -6.31
N GLN A 25 -6.21 -1.91 -6.02
CA GLN A 25 -7.22 -2.47 -5.12
C GLN A 25 -7.73 -3.83 -5.62
N LEU A 26 -7.85 -4.01 -6.92
CA LEU A 26 -8.37 -5.22 -7.53
C LEU A 26 -7.27 -6.22 -7.93
N SER A 27 -6.01 -5.84 -7.84
CA SER A 27 -4.90 -6.68 -8.28
C SER A 27 -4.59 -7.78 -7.27
N PRO A 28 -4.16 -8.97 -7.76
CA PRO A 28 -3.63 -10.00 -6.86
C PRO A 28 -2.29 -9.54 -6.25
N PRO A 29 -1.75 -10.29 -5.27
CA PRO A 29 -0.42 -9.98 -4.74
C PRO A 29 0.62 -9.87 -5.86
N ASP A 30 1.54 -8.93 -5.72
CA ASP A 30 2.60 -8.74 -6.69
C ASP A 30 3.75 -9.74 -6.49
N GLU A 31 4.85 -9.55 -7.22
CA GLU A 31 6.02 -10.43 -7.12
C GLU A 31 6.68 -10.44 -5.75
N PHE A 32 6.46 -9.39 -4.95
CA PHE A 32 6.97 -9.30 -3.57
C PHE A 32 5.97 -9.80 -2.53
N GLY A 33 4.78 -10.23 -2.98
CA GLY A 33 3.71 -10.68 -2.10
C GLY A 33 2.89 -9.56 -1.50
N VAL A 34 2.95 -8.36 -2.07
CA VAL A 34 2.20 -7.19 -1.57
C VAL A 34 0.80 -7.17 -2.18
N LYS A 35 -0.21 -7.17 -1.31
CA LYS A 35 -1.62 -7.11 -1.72
C LYS A 35 -2.27 -5.88 -1.07
N HIS A 36 -2.86 -5.02 -1.88
CA HIS A 36 -3.61 -3.86 -1.39
C HIS A 36 -4.99 -4.31 -0.91
N LEU A 37 -5.25 -4.11 0.38
CA LEU A 37 -6.53 -4.46 1.00
C LEU A 37 -7.52 -3.30 0.93
N ASN A 38 -7.02 -2.08 1.08
CA ASN A 38 -7.82 -0.88 0.95
C ASN A 38 -6.93 0.32 0.62
N ILE A 39 -7.47 1.28 -0.09
CA ILE A 39 -6.75 2.51 -0.43
C ILE A 39 -7.70 3.67 -0.14
N LEU A 40 -7.27 4.56 0.75
CA LEU A 40 -8.04 5.75 1.12
C LEU A 40 -7.28 6.97 0.61
N TYR A 41 -7.97 7.92 0.01
CA TYR A 41 -7.29 9.08 -0.52
C TYR A 41 -8.10 10.37 -0.35
N ASN A 42 -7.37 11.48 -0.36
CA ASN A 42 -7.92 12.81 -0.34
C ASN A 42 -7.19 13.62 -1.42
N LYS A 43 -7.89 13.90 -2.52
CA LYS A 43 -7.30 14.60 -3.67
C LYS A 43 -6.88 16.02 -3.31
N ALA A 44 -7.69 16.72 -2.54
CA ALA A 44 -7.44 18.12 -2.18
C ALA A 44 -6.17 18.29 -1.37
N ASN A 45 -5.86 17.32 -0.50
CA ASN A 45 -4.67 17.34 0.35
C ASN A 45 -3.53 16.51 -0.20
N ASP A 46 -3.69 15.94 -1.38
CA ASP A 46 -2.69 15.07 -2.01
C ASP A 46 -2.22 13.94 -1.10
N LEU A 47 -3.16 13.32 -0.39
CA LEU A 47 -2.89 12.22 0.53
C LEU A 47 -3.42 10.90 0.00
N CYS A 48 -2.63 9.85 0.18
CA CYS A 48 -3.04 8.50 -0.14
C CYS A 48 -2.54 7.56 0.96
N PHE A 49 -3.47 6.83 1.58
CA PHE A 49 -3.16 5.81 2.57
C PHE A 49 -3.42 4.46 1.95
N CYS A 50 -2.41 3.60 1.94
CA CYS A 50 -2.54 2.24 1.44
C CYS A 50 -2.47 1.26 2.59
N TYR A 51 -3.55 0.49 2.78
CA TYR A 51 -3.60 -0.59 3.75
C TYR A 51 -3.34 -1.88 3.00
N LEU A 52 -2.24 -2.54 3.32
CA LEU A 52 -1.79 -3.67 2.53
C LEU A 52 -1.29 -4.81 3.40
N GLU A 53 -1.21 -5.96 2.76
CA GLU A 53 -0.71 -7.20 3.34
C GLU A 53 0.57 -7.57 2.61
N ALA A 54 1.61 -7.96 3.35
CA ALA A 54 2.90 -8.32 2.76
C ALA A 54 3.65 -9.27 3.70
N PRO A 55 4.60 -10.05 3.19
CA PRO A 55 5.38 -10.96 4.04
C PRO A 55 6.18 -10.23 5.11
N ASN A 56 6.70 -9.05 4.79
CA ASN A 56 7.51 -8.26 5.71
C ASN A 56 7.60 -6.81 5.20
N ARG A 57 8.17 -5.92 6.02
CA ARG A 57 8.33 -4.51 5.66
C ARG A 57 9.21 -4.33 4.42
N GLU A 58 10.25 -5.13 4.30
CA GLU A 58 11.17 -5.04 3.16
C GLU A 58 10.44 -5.24 1.84
N SER A 59 9.48 -6.15 1.78
CA SER A 59 8.65 -6.37 0.59
C SER A 59 7.88 -5.12 0.20
N VAL A 60 7.35 -4.40 1.18
CA VAL A 60 6.63 -3.15 0.95
C VAL A 60 7.57 -2.08 0.39
N GLU A 61 8.78 -1.99 0.96
CA GLU A 61 9.78 -1.03 0.50
C GLU A 61 10.20 -1.32 -0.95
N LYS A 62 10.43 -2.60 -1.29
CA LYS A 62 10.76 -3.02 -2.65
C LYS A 62 9.64 -2.69 -3.65
N TYR A 63 8.40 -2.91 -3.22
CA TYR A 63 7.25 -2.56 -4.03
C TYR A 63 7.24 -1.05 -4.35
N HIS A 64 7.48 -0.20 -3.35
CA HIS A 64 7.53 1.24 -3.54
C HIS A 64 8.65 1.66 -4.47
N GLU A 65 9.83 1.06 -4.35
CA GLU A 65 10.95 1.33 -5.24
C GLU A 65 10.61 1.00 -6.68
N LYS A 66 10.03 -0.18 -6.91
CA LYS A 66 9.66 -0.63 -8.26
C LYS A 66 8.59 0.26 -8.88
N ALA A 67 7.63 0.70 -8.08
CA ALA A 67 6.54 1.57 -8.54
C ALA A 67 6.96 3.04 -8.62
N ASN A 68 8.19 3.36 -8.19
CA ASN A 68 8.72 4.71 -8.12
C ASN A 68 7.83 5.64 -7.29
N LEU A 69 7.34 5.10 -6.17
CA LEU A 69 6.51 5.84 -5.22
C LEU A 69 7.33 6.22 -4.01
N LYS A 70 7.38 7.51 -3.71
CA LYS A 70 7.99 7.98 -2.46
C LYS A 70 6.99 7.81 -1.35
N CYS A 71 7.35 6.97 -0.40
CA CYS A 71 6.54 6.72 0.77
C CYS A 71 7.03 7.59 1.93
N SER A 72 6.13 8.36 2.52
CA SER A 72 6.47 9.20 3.66
C SER A 72 6.64 8.38 4.93
N TRP A 73 5.98 7.22 5.00
CA TRP A 73 5.86 6.51 6.24
C TRP A 73 5.23 5.13 6.01
N ILE A 74 5.77 4.12 6.66
CA ILE A 74 5.25 2.75 6.64
C ILE A 74 5.25 2.24 8.07
N THR A 75 4.13 1.67 8.52
CA THR A 75 4.02 1.07 9.85
C THR A 75 3.19 -0.21 9.79
N GLU A 76 3.62 -1.21 10.52
CA GLU A 76 2.84 -2.43 10.70
C GLU A 76 1.71 -2.15 11.69
N PHE A 77 0.50 -2.62 11.37
CA PHE A 77 -0.67 -2.48 12.22
C PHE A 77 -1.37 -3.80 12.43
N GLU A 78 -2.01 -3.90 13.58
CA GLU A 78 -2.97 -4.96 13.85
C GLU A 78 -4.36 -4.35 13.80
N THR A 79 -5.36 -5.19 13.59
CA THR A 79 -6.75 -4.75 13.52
C THR A 79 -7.61 -5.63 14.39
N THR A 80 -8.70 -5.07 14.90
CA THR A 80 -9.68 -5.79 15.69
C THR A 80 -10.78 -6.43 14.84
N ALA A 81 -10.77 -6.16 13.55
CA ALA A 81 -11.78 -6.70 12.64
C ALA A 81 -11.43 -8.08 12.07
#